data_44f0d5fe9892fdf0fa43e019c896c480
#
_entry.id   44f0d5fe9892fdf0fa43e019c896c480
#
_cell.length_a   1.000
_cell.length_b   1.000
_cell.length_c   1.000
_cell.angle_alpha   90.00
_cell.angle_beta   90.00
_cell.angle_gamma   90.00
#
_symmetry.space_group_name_H-M   'P 1'
#
loop_
_entity.id
_entity.type
_entity.pdbx_description
1 polymer ?
#
loop_
_entity_poly.entity_id
_entity_poly.type
_entity_poly.pdbx_seq_one_letter_code
_entity_poly.pdbx_strand_id
1 'polypeptide(L)'
;MAKKGGYIIENVYQGGYSTLDPNKAYSSSFTGYRANVGSLGITTNPGTINQIKEVSDKLASGLKNVEIEFIEPRVMDAIPKQQLTEIRQLSKLVGGDVSVHGPVIDSTGMGEQGFSELNRELAERKITEALLRSHELKPDGNITVNFHSAQGIPSSTWKTLGDVEGKKPREFKRMVAVERETGKMIHLDTEKKYYPGEDLSKGETYTPERNLESLNATSWDNQLTQLFFNKERADQILGENGAMIQDVLGSIEEIKKKGLNPYEVLSKPQQNALARYYDAQRYLEEINRQARSIFSKGYEFGNDKQKRELAKISEQYKEDIQKAGIDPLAQSMAIRSLLNELQNPKLAPEMFVPIEEFATEQSAKTFGNAAFNAFDKFKDPNKTPITLIENPPAGFGLSTGEDLRNLVVESRKKFVEKAVKEKNMSEKEAEKIAEKLIGATWDVGHIN
;
A
#
# COMPACT_ATOMS: atom_id res chain seq x y z
N MET A 1 -34.61 25.19 -1.90
CA MET A 1 -34.98 24.48 -3.16
C MET A 1 -33.73 24.27 -3.97
N ALA A 2 -33.15 23.07 -3.93
CA ALA A 2 -31.98 22.71 -4.72
C ALA A 2 -32.43 22.60 -6.21
N LYS A 3 -31.81 23.38 -7.08
CA LYS A 3 -31.97 23.22 -8.53
C LYS A 3 -31.44 21.83 -8.89
N LYS A 4 -32.31 20.94 -9.34
CA LYS A 4 -31.93 19.72 -10.04
C LYS A 4 -31.11 20.13 -11.25
N GLY A 5 -29.81 19.87 -11.25
CA GLY A 5 -28.96 19.99 -12.43
C GLY A 5 -29.40 18.94 -13.44
N GLY A 6 -30.24 19.32 -14.35
CA GLY A 6 -30.52 18.51 -15.54
C GLY A 6 -29.36 18.70 -16.51
N TYR A 7 -28.92 17.65 -17.17
CA TYR A 7 -28.02 17.73 -18.31
C TYR A 7 -28.67 18.62 -19.37
N ILE A 8 -27.97 19.65 -19.86
CA ILE A 8 -28.45 20.47 -20.96
C ILE A 8 -28.31 19.61 -22.22
N ILE A 9 -29.44 19.15 -22.72
CA ILE A 9 -29.54 18.45 -24.01
C ILE A 9 -29.74 19.52 -25.07
N GLU A 10 -28.69 19.88 -25.78
CA GLU A 10 -28.75 20.97 -26.79
C GLU A 10 -29.51 20.60 -28.05
N ASN A 11 -29.62 19.32 -28.38
CA ASN A 11 -30.30 18.84 -29.57
C ASN A 11 -31.14 17.59 -29.29
N VAL A 12 -32.38 17.77 -28.97
CA VAL A 12 -33.35 16.65 -28.86
C VAL A 12 -34.08 16.49 -30.21
N TYR A 13 -33.92 15.34 -30.83
CA TYR A 13 -34.73 14.97 -31.98
C TYR A 13 -36.16 14.69 -31.52
N GLN A 14 -37.08 15.56 -31.94
CA GLN A 14 -38.50 15.43 -31.57
C GLN A 14 -39.33 14.60 -32.58
N GLY A 15 -38.73 14.08 -33.61
CA GLY A 15 -39.46 13.44 -34.67
C GLY A 15 -39.27 11.95 -34.75
N GLY A 16 -40.32 11.25 -34.87
CA GLY A 16 -40.40 9.95 -35.50
C GLY A 16 -40.06 8.73 -34.62
N TYR A 17 -40.60 7.65 -35.11
CA TYR A 17 -40.34 6.31 -34.58
C TYR A 17 -39.00 5.80 -35.12
N SER A 18 -38.33 4.97 -34.32
CA SER A 18 -37.22 4.21 -34.81
C SER A 18 -37.70 3.21 -35.86
N THR A 19 -36.95 3.10 -36.97
CA THR A 19 -37.20 2.06 -37.97
C THR A 19 -36.85 0.66 -37.45
N LEU A 20 -36.10 0.57 -36.36
CA LEU A 20 -35.71 -0.69 -35.71
C LEU A 20 -36.72 -1.15 -34.66
N ASP A 21 -37.40 -0.20 -34.02
CA ASP A 21 -38.48 -0.48 -33.06
C ASP A 21 -39.59 0.57 -33.18
N PRO A 22 -40.73 0.19 -33.79
CA PRO A 22 -41.87 1.09 -33.97
C PRO A 22 -42.63 1.37 -32.68
N ASN A 23 -42.27 0.79 -31.53
CA ASN A 23 -42.95 1.06 -30.26
C ASN A 23 -42.69 2.50 -29.80
N LYS A 24 -43.77 3.28 -29.66
CA LYS A 24 -43.72 4.69 -29.28
C LYS A 24 -42.93 4.98 -28.02
N ALA A 25 -43.07 4.19 -26.99
CA ALA A 25 -42.45 4.40 -25.70
C ALA A 25 -40.94 4.14 -25.78
N TYR A 26 -40.51 3.17 -26.56
CA TYR A 26 -39.12 2.79 -26.71
C TYR A 26 -38.36 3.73 -27.67
N SER A 27 -38.98 4.05 -28.80
CA SER A 27 -38.37 4.90 -29.81
C SER A 27 -38.13 6.34 -29.33
N SER A 28 -39.01 6.89 -28.48
CA SER A 28 -38.83 8.22 -27.93
C SER A 28 -37.65 8.31 -26.93
N SER A 29 -37.30 7.22 -26.30
CA SER A 29 -36.16 7.18 -25.35
C SER A 29 -34.82 7.12 -26.04
N PHE A 30 -34.74 6.47 -27.22
CA PHE A 30 -33.43 6.23 -27.86
C PHE A 30 -33.17 7.02 -29.13
N THR A 31 -34.22 7.35 -29.87
CA THR A 31 -34.08 8.05 -31.18
C THR A 31 -34.18 9.56 -31.08
N GLY A 32 -34.56 10.10 -29.92
CA GLY A 32 -34.60 11.53 -29.66
C GLY A 32 -33.25 12.12 -29.27
N TYR A 33 -32.21 11.33 -29.11
CA TYR A 33 -30.90 11.78 -28.61
C TYR A 33 -29.91 11.95 -29.75
N ARG A 34 -29.32 13.11 -29.88
CA ARG A 34 -28.22 13.38 -30.81
C ARG A 34 -27.06 14.02 -30.07
N ALA A 35 -25.90 13.42 -30.16
CA ALA A 35 -24.65 14.01 -29.72
C ALA A 35 -23.91 14.58 -30.95
N ASN A 36 -23.26 15.72 -30.76
CA ASN A 36 -22.34 16.23 -31.78
C ASN A 36 -21.13 15.28 -31.87
N VAL A 37 -20.81 14.81 -33.06
CA VAL A 37 -19.67 13.91 -33.30
C VAL A 37 -18.37 14.51 -32.75
N GLY A 38 -18.19 15.82 -32.85
CA GLY A 38 -17.03 16.51 -32.30
C GLY A 38 -16.92 16.49 -30.75
N SER A 39 -18.01 16.15 -30.03
CA SER A 39 -18.00 16.01 -28.58
C SER A 39 -17.71 14.57 -28.11
N LEU A 40 -17.68 13.61 -29.03
CA LEU A 40 -17.35 12.23 -28.73
C LEU A 40 -15.84 12.02 -28.77
N GLY A 41 -15.35 11.17 -27.89
CA GLY A 41 -13.97 10.69 -27.87
C GLY A 41 -13.89 9.25 -28.35
N ILE A 42 -12.75 8.86 -28.84
CA ILE A 42 -12.43 7.49 -29.23
C ILE A 42 -10.97 7.16 -28.89
N THR A 43 -10.72 5.90 -28.58
CA THR A 43 -9.38 5.41 -28.29
C THR A 43 -8.65 4.95 -29.56
N THR A 44 -7.31 4.98 -29.53
CA THR A 44 -6.46 4.38 -30.57
C THR A 44 -6.30 2.88 -30.34
N ASN A 45 -5.68 2.19 -31.28
CA ASN A 45 -5.39 0.75 -31.12
C ASN A 45 -4.14 0.58 -30.24
N PRO A 46 -4.23 -0.15 -29.10
CA PRO A 46 -3.10 -0.34 -28.18
C PRO A 46 -1.98 -1.23 -28.75
N GLY A 47 -2.27 -2.04 -29.75
CA GLY A 47 -1.32 -3.00 -30.32
C GLY A 47 -0.37 -2.42 -31.38
N THR A 48 -0.52 -1.14 -31.76
CA THR A 48 0.31 -0.53 -32.81
C THR A 48 1.27 0.52 -32.29
N ILE A 49 2.49 0.51 -32.83
CA ILE A 49 3.49 1.56 -32.60
C ILE A 49 3.17 2.82 -33.44
N ASN A 50 2.42 2.65 -34.56
CA ASN A 50 2.08 3.77 -35.47
C ASN A 50 0.84 4.52 -34.98
N GLN A 51 0.97 5.19 -33.84
CA GLN A 51 -0.09 5.95 -33.23
C GLN A 51 -0.52 7.19 -34.05
N ILE A 52 0.40 7.76 -34.82
CA ILE A 52 0.07 8.91 -35.67
C ILE A 52 -0.96 8.54 -36.74
N LYS A 53 -0.83 7.35 -37.34
CA LYS A 53 -1.81 6.87 -38.32
C LYS A 53 -3.19 6.67 -37.66
N GLU A 54 -3.21 6.03 -36.49
CA GLU A 54 -4.45 5.80 -35.74
C GLU A 54 -5.16 7.14 -35.43
N VAL A 55 -4.43 8.11 -34.89
CA VAL A 55 -5.00 9.43 -34.58
C VAL A 55 -5.48 10.12 -35.85
N SER A 56 -4.72 10.08 -36.94
CA SER A 56 -5.12 10.68 -38.21
C SER A 56 -6.42 10.08 -38.74
N ASP A 57 -6.57 8.76 -38.72
CA ASP A 57 -7.77 8.06 -39.16
C ASP A 57 -9.01 8.42 -38.29
N LYS A 58 -8.82 8.54 -36.97
CA LYS A 58 -9.89 8.96 -36.04
C LYS A 58 -10.30 10.42 -36.26
N LEU A 59 -9.34 11.32 -36.38
CA LEU A 59 -9.63 12.74 -36.66
C LEU A 59 -10.28 12.94 -38.03
N ALA A 60 -9.91 12.14 -39.03
CA ALA A 60 -10.53 12.16 -40.38
C ALA A 60 -12.00 11.74 -40.36
N SER A 61 -12.45 10.97 -39.36
CA SER A 61 -13.87 10.61 -39.18
C SER A 61 -14.72 11.74 -38.56
N GLY A 62 -14.13 12.89 -38.26
CA GLY A 62 -14.79 14.05 -37.65
C GLY A 62 -14.80 14.08 -36.13
N LEU A 63 -14.19 13.09 -35.47
CA LEU A 63 -13.97 13.07 -34.03
C LEU A 63 -12.89 14.10 -33.67
N LYS A 64 -13.03 14.76 -32.52
CA LYS A 64 -12.08 15.76 -32.05
C LYS A 64 -11.32 15.36 -30.82
N ASN A 65 -11.86 14.41 -30.05
CA ASN A 65 -11.20 13.92 -28.84
C ASN A 65 -10.66 12.51 -29.07
N VAL A 66 -9.37 12.32 -28.89
CA VAL A 66 -8.71 11.03 -29.08
C VAL A 66 -7.92 10.67 -27.85
N GLU A 67 -8.16 9.48 -27.31
CA GLU A 67 -7.36 8.90 -26.25
C GLU A 67 -6.30 7.99 -26.87
N ILE A 68 -5.05 8.24 -26.50
CA ILE A 68 -3.89 7.49 -27.00
C ILE A 68 -3.64 6.35 -26.01
N GLU A 69 -3.59 5.13 -26.56
CA GLU A 69 -3.45 3.92 -25.78
C GLU A 69 -1.98 3.55 -25.55
N PHE A 70 -1.51 3.68 -24.30
CA PHE A 70 -0.21 3.19 -23.83
C PHE A 70 -0.34 1.91 -22.99
N ILE A 71 -1.47 1.21 -23.12
CA ILE A 71 -1.84 0.02 -22.31
C ILE A 71 -0.70 -0.98 -22.20
N GLU A 72 -0.05 -1.30 -23.35
CA GLU A 72 1.10 -2.21 -23.39
C GLU A 72 2.40 -1.45 -23.15
N PRO A 73 3.11 -1.67 -22.02
CA PRO A 73 4.35 -0.95 -21.71
C PRO A 73 5.41 -1.06 -22.79
N ARG A 74 5.55 -2.23 -23.45
CA ARG A 74 6.52 -2.45 -24.53
C ARG A 74 6.18 -1.66 -25.77
N VAL A 75 4.90 -1.53 -26.10
CA VAL A 75 4.42 -0.72 -27.23
C VAL A 75 4.66 0.76 -26.91
N MET A 76 4.30 1.21 -25.71
CA MET A 76 4.57 2.57 -25.26
C MET A 76 6.05 2.94 -25.40
N ASP A 77 6.96 2.09 -24.94
CA ASP A 77 8.40 2.33 -25.00
C ASP A 77 8.90 2.44 -26.46
N ALA A 78 8.30 1.71 -27.38
CA ALA A 78 8.67 1.67 -28.79
C ALA A 78 8.13 2.85 -29.63
N ILE A 79 7.12 3.59 -29.13
CA ILE A 79 6.57 4.76 -29.84
C ILE A 79 7.61 5.89 -29.83
N PRO A 80 8.09 6.39 -31.00
CA PRO A 80 9.01 7.51 -31.04
C PRO A 80 8.39 8.80 -30.50
N LYS A 81 9.15 9.57 -29.74
CA LYS A 81 8.69 10.88 -29.24
C LYS A 81 8.26 11.85 -30.35
N GLN A 82 8.88 11.73 -31.52
CA GLN A 82 8.53 12.52 -32.68
C GLN A 82 7.07 12.31 -33.08
N GLN A 83 6.57 11.07 -33.06
CA GLN A 83 5.15 10.81 -33.34
C GLN A 83 4.21 11.55 -32.37
N LEU A 84 4.56 11.62 -31.08
CA LEU A 84 3.77 12.36 -30.10
C LEU A 84 3.71 13.86 -30.43
N THR A 85 4.83 14.42 -30.88
CA THR A 85 4.89 15.81 -31.35
C THR A 85 4.04 16.05 -32.60
N GLU A 86 4.05 15.12 -33.54
CA GLU A 86 3.23 15.19 -34.77
C GLU A 86 1.74 15.03 -34.46
N ILE A 87 1.36 14.11 -33.56
CA ILE A 87 -0.02 13.96 -33.06
C ILE A 87 -0.51 15.28 -32.45
N ARG A 88 0.30 15.94 -31.62
CA ARG A 88 -0.01 17.26 -31.07
C ARG A 88 -0.32 18.29 -32.17
N GLN A 89 0.47 18.32 -33.22
CA GLN A 89 0.29 19.24 -34.33
C GLN A 89 -1.01 18.93 -35.09
N LEU A 90 -1.31 17.68 -35.35
CA LEU A 90 -2.55 17.24 -36.00
C LEU A 90 -3.77 17.63 -35.17
N SER A 91 -3.75 17.36 -33.85
CA SER A 91 -4.87 17.69 -32.96
C SER A 91 -5.10 19.20 -32.91
N LYS A 92 -4.05 20.02 -32.81
CA LYS A 92 -4.15 21.49 -32.85
C LYS A 92 -4.73 21.98 -34.18
N LEU A 93 -4.37 21.37 -35.31
CA LEU A 93 -4.85 21.75 -36.64
C LEU A 93 -6.37 21.58 -36.78
N VAL A 94 -6.94 20.54 -36.22
CA VAL A 94 -8.39 20.28 -36.28
C VAL A 94 -9.17 20.84 -35.09
N GLY A 95 -8.51 21.49 -34.16
CA GLY A 95 -9.12 21.99 -32.91
C GLY A 95 -9.60 20.86 -32.00
N GLY A 96 -8.88 19.73 -32.01
CA GLY A 96 -9.13 18.57 -31.18
C GLY A 96 -8.33 18.58 -29.87
N ASP A 97 -8.67 17.69 -28.95
CA ASP A 97 -7.93 17.45 -27.71
C ASP A 97 -7.50 15.97 -27.61
N VAL A 98 -6.48 15.73 -26.83
CA VAL A 98 -5.92 14.39 -26.60
C VAL A 98 -5.82 14.09 -25.13
N SER A 99 -6.11 12.83 -24.77
CA SER A 99 -5.83 12.23 -23.48
C SER A 99 -4.98 10.97 -23.68
N VAL A 100 -4.55 10.37 -22.61
CA VAL A 100 -3.73 9.15 -22.66
C VAL A 100 -4.32 8.14 -21.68
N HIS A 101 -4.49 6.90 -22.14
CA HIS A 101 -4.60 5.75 -21.27
C HIS A 101 -3.21 5.20 -21.01
N GLY A 102 -2.79 5.24 -19.77
CA GLY A 102 -1.46 4.78 -19.34
C GLY A 102 -1.33 3.26 -19.35
N PRO A 103 -0.11 2.74 -19.12
CA PRO A 103 0.11 1.32 -19.11
C PRO A 103 -0.66 0.62 -17.98
N VAL A 104 -1.24 -0.54 -18.31
CA VAL A 104 -1.91 -1.41 -17.33
C VAL A 104 -0.84 -2.15 -16.54
N ILE A 105 -0.56 -1.63 -15.36
CA ILE A 105 0.48 -2.12 -14.45
C ILE A 105 -0.10 -2.21 -13.06
N ASP A 106 0.24 -3.27 -12.33
CA ASP A 106 -0.14 -3.33 -10.92
C ASP A 106 0.64 -2.30 -10.10
N SER A 107 -0.09 -1.31 -9.60
CA SER A 107 0.47 -0.20 -8.81
C SER A 107 0.83 -0.58 -7.39
N THR A 108 0.36 -1.74 -6.90
CA THR A 108 0.58 -2.20 -5.53
C THR A 108 1.92 -2.88 -5.33
N GLY A 109 2.56 -3.35 -6.39
CA GLY A 109 3.77 -4.18 -6.32
C GLY A 109 3.50 -5.65 -5.97
N MET A 110 2.24 -6.09 -6.04
CA MET A 110 1.90 -7.50 -5.92
C MET A 110 2.32 -8.26 -7.18
N GLY A 111 2.84 -9.45 -6.99
CA GLY A 111 3.20 -10.38 -8.06
C GLY A 111 2.76 -11.80 -7.70
N GLU A 112 3.11 -12.77 -8.53
CA GLU A 112 2.78 -14.19 -8.31
C GLU A 112 3.32 -14.74 -6.98
N GLN A 113 4.43 -14.19 -6.49
CA GLN A 113 5.09 -14.61 -5.25
C GLN A 113 4.73 -13.73 -4.03
N GLY A 114 3.77 -12.82 -4.17
CA GLY A 114 3.39 -11.86 -3.15
C GLY A 114 3.90 -10.44 -3.40
N PHE A 115 3.95 -9.63 -2.36
CA PHE A 115 4.39 -8.24 -2.42
C PHE A 115 5.92 -8.12 -2.56
N SER A 116 6.35 -7.15 -3.36
CA SER A 116 7.74 -6.73 -3.46
C SER A 116 7.82 -5.21 -3.64
N GLU A 117 8.54 -4.55 -2.75
CA GLU A 117 8.80 -3.10 -2.88
C GLU A 117 9.53 -2.79 -4.19
N LEU A 118 10.40 -3.69 -4.65
CA LEU A 118 11.06 -3.54 -5.95
C LEU A 118 10.05 -3.52 -7.11
N ASN A 119 9.04 -4.41 -7.09
CA ASN A 119 7.98 -4.42 -8.09
C ASN A 119 7.16 -3.13 -8.04
N ARG A 120 6.84 -2.63 -6.83
CA ARG A 120 6.14 -1.36 -6.64
C ARG A 120 6.95 -0.19 -7.21
N GLU A 121 8.26 -0.14 -6.95
CA GLU A 121 9.15 0.89 -7.52
C GLU A 121 9.27 0.80 -9.04
N LEU A 122 9.26 -0.41 -9.59
CA LEU A 122 9.24 -0.59 -11.05
C LEU A 122 7.93 -0.06 -11.65
N ALA A 123 6.79 -0.31 -11.02
CA ALA A 123 5.50 0.25 -11.42
C ALA A 123 5.52 1.79 -11.33
N GLU A 124 6.02 2.36 -10.23
CA GLU A 124 6.19 3.81 -10.05
C GLU A 124 7.02 4.44 -11.17
N ARG A 125 8.14 3.82 -11.54
CA ARG A 125 9.00 4.29 -12.64
C ARG A 125 8.26 4.25 -13.98
N LYS A 126 7.53 3.19 -14.27
CA LYS A 126 6.77 3.06 -15.53
C LYS A 126 5.61 4.05 -15.61
N ILE A 127 4.89 4.26 -14.52
CA ILE A 127 3.85 5.29 -14.45
C ILE A 127 4.45 6.68 -14.61
N THR A 128 5.57 6.96 -13.95
CA THR A 128 6.30 8.22 -14.13
C THR A 128 6.73 8.42 -15.59
N GLU A 129 7.27 7.38 -16.22
CA GLU A 129 7.68 7.44 -17.62
C GLU A 129 6.50 7.73 -18.55
N ALA A 130 5.34 7.10 -18.33
CA ALA A 130 4.13 7.37 -19.10
C ALA A 130 3.69 8.84 -18.95
N LEU A 131 3.71 9.40 -17.74
CA LEU A 131 3.43 10.83 -17.50
C LEU A 131 4.41 11.74 -18.25
N LEU A 132 5.73 11.46 -18.17
CA LEU A 132 6.74 12.25 -18.86
C LEU A 132 6.60 12.20 -20.38
N ARG A 133 6.25 11.03 -20.94
CA ARG A 133 6.02 10.87 -22.39
C ARG A 133 4.75 11.58 -22.83
N SER A 134 3.68 11.50 -22.04
CA SER A 134 2.40 12.15 -22.34
C SER A 134 2.53 13.67 -22.43
N HIS A 135 3.47 14.29 -21.71
CA HIS A 135 3.74 15.72 -21.79
C HIS A 135 4.07 16.21 -23.21
N GLU A 136 4.70 15.38 -24.05
CA GLU A 136 5.03 15.73 -25.43
C GLU A 136 3.78 16.03 -26.29
N LEU A 137 2.64 15.48 -25.91
CA LEU A 137 1.35 15.71 -26.56
C LEU A 137 0.75 17.08 -26.24
N LYS A 138 1.02 17.63 -25.04
CA LYS A 138 0.46 18.91 -24.58
C LYS A 138 1.42 19.67 -23.66
N PRO A 139 2.60 20.09 -24.13
CA PRO A 139 3.62 20.72 -23.28
C PRO A 139 3.23 22.11 -22.77
N ASP A 140 2.24 22.75 -23.41
CA ASP A 140 1.77 24.09 -23.05
C ASP A 140 0.63 24.07 -22.03
N GLY A 141 0.17 22.86 -21.59
CA GLY A 141 -0.93 22.70 -20.66
C GLY A 141 -0.97 21.31 -20.02
N ASN A 142 -1.94 21.10 -19.14
CA ASN A 142 -2.16 19.81 -18.56
C ASN A 142 -2.71 18.81 -19.59
N ILE A 143 -2.21 17.60 -19.59
CA ILE A 143 -2.79 16.44 -20.26
C ILE A 143 -3.24 15.43 -19.21
N THR A 144 -4.40 14.83 -19.42
CA THR A 144 -4.90 13.76 -18.53
C THR A 144 -4.33 12.43 -18.96
N VAL A 145 -3.87 11.66 -17.96
CA VAL A 145 -3.35 10.30 -18.15
C VAL A 145 -4.06 9.37 -17.18
N ASN A 146 -4.85 8.44 -17.71
CA ASN A 146 -5.63 7.47 -16.95
C ASN A 146 -4.78 6.25 -16.61
N PHE A 147 -4.91 5.73 -15.40
CA PHE A 147 -4.29 4.48 -14.95
C PHE A 147 -5.29 3.66 -14.14
N HIS A 148 -5.36 2.36 -14.34
CA HIS A 148 -6.13 1.50 -13.47
C HIS A 148 -5.56 1.56 -12.04
N SER A 149 -6.45 1.57 -11.04
CA SER A 149 -6.10 1.64 -9.62
C SER A 149 -5.26 0.45 -9.16
N ALA A 150 -5.54 -0.74 -9.71
CA ALA A 150 -4.81 -1.97 -9.47
C ALA A 150 -5.07 -2.96 -10.61
N GLN A 151 -4.22 -3.98 -10.74
CA GLN A 151 -4.41 -5.05 -11.73
C GLN A 151 -4.30 -6.41 -11.06
N GLY A 152 -5.35 -7.24 -11.22
CA GLY A 152 -5.30 -8.64 -10.81
C GLY A 152 -5.38 -8.91 -9.30
N ILE A 153 -5.66 -7.90 -8.49
CA ILE A 153 -5.82 -8.07 -7.05
C ILE A 153 -7.23 -8.60 -6.76
N PRO A 154 -7.36 -9.70 -5.98
CA PRO A 154 -8.67 -10.19 -5.58
C PRO A 154 -9.38 -9.18 -4.68
N SER A 155 -10.71 -9.19 -4.69
CA SER A 155 -11.54 -8.41 -3.78
C SER A 155 -12.09 -9.27 -2.66
N SER A 156 -12.24 -8.70 -1.48
CA SER A 156 -13.08 -9.26 -0.43
C SER A 156 -14.54 -9.28 -0.87
N THR A 157 -15.35 -10.20 -0.32
CA THR A 157 -16.78 -10.24 -0.59
C THR A 157 -17.56 -9.67 0.58
N TRP A 158 -18.58 -8.87 0.27
CA TRP A 158 -19.36 -8.12 1.23
C TRP A 158 -20.80 -8.58 1.29
N LYS A 159 -21.42 -8.48 2.46
CA LYS A 159 -22.83 -8.60 2.68
C LYS A 159 -23.38 -7.23 3.04
N THR A 160 -24.34 -6.74 2.28
CA THR A 160 -25.04 -5.51 2.62
C THR A 160 -26.01 -5.77 3.77
N LEU A 161 -25.83 -5.11 4.87
CA LEU A 161 -26.80 -5.08 5.97
C LEU A 161 -27.97 -4.16 5.59
N GLY A 162 -29.14 -4.37 6.21
CA GLY A 162 -30.30 -3.53 5.97
C GLY A 162 -30.02 -2.04 6.19
N ASP A 163 -30.86 -1.18 5.61
CA ASP A 163 -30.72 0.27 5.71
C ASP A 163 -30.82 0.71 7.20
N VAL A 164 -29.74 1.28 7.72
CA VAL A 164 -29.68 1.84 9.07
C VAL A 164 -29.42 3.33 8.93
N GLU A 165 -30.41 4.15 9.23
CA GLU A 165 -30.35 5.62 9.18
C GLU A 165 -29.87 6.18 7.82
N GLY A 166 -30.32 5.57 6.70
CA GLY A 166 -29.93 6.01 5.34
C GLY A 166 -28.52 5.57 4.91
N LYS A 167 -27.84 4.79 5.75
CA LYS A 167 -26.58 4.11 5.41
C LYS A 167 -26.85 2.62 5.24
N LYS A 168 -26.21 2.03 4.25
CA LYS A 168 -26.20 0.58 4.03
C LYS A 168 -24.83 0.04 4.50
N PRO A 169 -24.65 -0.23 5.80
CA PRO A 169 -23.40 -0.74 6.29
C PRO A 169 -23.10 -2.08 5.62
N ARG A 170 -21.84 -2.32 5.33
CA ARG A 170 -21.35 -3.56 4.73
C ARG A 170 -20.60 -4.34 5.81
N GLU A 171 -20.77 -5.63 5.79
CA GLU A 171 -20.05 -6.59 6.62
C GLU A 171 -19.31 -7.55 5.70
N PHE A 172 -18.10 -7.93 6.06
CA PHE A 172 -17.36 -8.92 5.29
C PHE A 172 -18.08 -10.28 5.35
N LYS A 173 -18.38 -10.83 4.20
CA LYS A 173 -18.79 -12.23 4.06
C LYS A 173 -17.55 -13.13 4.02
N ARG A 174 -16.55 -12.71 3.26
CA ARG A 174 -15.21 -13.27 3.18
C ARG A 174 -14.23 -12.13 3.03
N MET A 175 -13.19 -12.09 3.85
CA MET A 175 -12.11 -11.14 3.76
C MET A 175 -10.88 -11.80 3.15
N VAL A 176 -10.20 -11.09 2.29
CA VAL A 176 -8.83 -11.42 1.90
C VAL A 176 -7.91 -10.57 2.77
N ALA A 177 -7.22 -11.20 3.70
CA ALA A 177 -6.20 -10.54 4.51
C ALA A 177 -4.82 -10.70 3.88
N VAL A 178 -3.98 -9.67 4.00
CA VAL A 178 -2.61 -9.65 3.46
C VAL A 178 -1.63 -9.41 4.59
N GLU A 179 -0.60 -10.22 4.67
CA GLU A 179 0.56 -9.97 5.52
C GLU A 179 1.38 -8.82 4.93
N ARG A 180 1.54 -7.72 5.67
CA ARG A 180 2.19 -6.49 5.19
C ARG A 180 3.64 -6.66 4.74
N GLU A 181 4.35 -7.58 5.37
CA GLU A 181 5.77 -7.82 5.11
C GLU A 181 6.01 -8.63 3.82
N THR A 182 5.23 -9.68 3.61
CA THR A 182 5.45 -10.64 2.51
C THR A 182 4.43 -10.54 1.38
N GLY A 183 3.30 -9.86 1.64
CA GLY A 183 2.16 -9.85 0.72
C GLY A 183 1.42 -11.18 0.63
N LYS A 184 1.69 -12.12 1.54
CA LYS A 184 1.00 -13.40 1.59
C LYS A 184 -0.49 -13.19 1.90
N MET A 185 -1.35 -13.74 1.04
CA MET A 185 -2.79 -13.63 1.19
C MET A 185 -3.38 -14.81 1.96
N ILE A 186 -4.35 -14.51 2.81
CA ILE A 186 -5.11 -15.49 3.60
C ILE A 186 -6.59 -15.15 3.47
N HIS A 187 -7.42 -16.16 3.23
CA HIS A 187 -8.86 -16.01 3.23
C HIS A 187 -9.41 -16.21 4.64
N LEU A 188 -10.18 -15.25 5.10
CA LEU A 188 -10.88 -15.28 6.38
C LEU A 188 -12.38 -15.33 6.13
N ASP A 189 -12.99 -16.45 6.47
CA ASP A 189 -14.43 -16.66 6.36
C ASP A 189 -15.10 -16.49 7.74
N THR A 190 -16.41 -16.33 7.73
CA THR A 190 -17.21 -16.41 8.97
C THR A 190 -17.22 -17.86 9.44
N GLU A 191 -16.77 -18.11 10.66
CA GLU A 191 -16.64 -19.43 11.28
C GLU A 191 -17.47 -19.52 12.55
N LYS A 192 -17.83 -20.77 12.94
CA LYS A 192 -18.33 -21.07 14.28
C LYS A 192 -17.22 -21.69 15.10
N LYS A 193 -16.92 -21.09 16.24
CA LYS A 193 -15.93 -21.61 17.20
C LYS A 193 -16.64 -22.14 18.44
N TYR A 194 -16.08 -23.21 19.00
CA TYR A 194 -16.61 -23.90 20.16
C TYR A 194 -15.54 -23.94 21.25
N TYR A 195 -15.89 -23.49 22.44
CA TYR A 195 -14.94 -23.42 23.55
C TYR A 195 -15.28 -24.40 24.63
N PRO A 196 -14.27 -25.02 25.31
CA PRO A 196 -14.50 -25.88 26.46
C PRO A 196 -15.22 -25.11 27.59
N GLY A 197 -16.29 -25.68 28.14
CA GLY A 197 -17.06 -25.07 29.21
C GLY A 197 -18.26 -24.22 28.74
N GLU A 198 -18.45 -24.04 27.43
CA GLU A 198 -19.59 -23.34 26.85
C GLU A 198 -20.62 -24.33 26.25
N ASP A 199 -21.81 -23.81 25.92
CA ASP A 199 -22.86 -24.59 25.26
C ASP A 199 -22.45 -24.90 23.80
N LEU A 200 -21.96 -26.11 23.60
CA LEU A 200 -21.50 -26.60 22.30
C LEU A 200 -22.62 -26.68 21.24
N SER A 201 -23.90 -26.55 21.64
CA SER A 201 -25.01 -26.54 20.67
C SER A 201 -25.12 -25.22 19.91
N LYS A 202 -24.62 -24.10 20.45
CA LYS A 202 -24.76 -22.75 19.87
C LYS A 202 -23.51 -22.32 19.09
N GLY A 203 -22.33 -22.56 19.65
CA GLY A 203 -21.07 -22.04 19.12
C GLY A 203 -21.04 -20.51 19.02
N GLU A 204 -19.89 -19.92 19.13
CA GLU A 204 -19.70 -18.48 18.93
C GLU A 204 -19.41 -18.18 17.45
N THR A 205 -20.09 -17.19 16.85
CA THR A 205 -19.84 -16.77 15.48
C THR A 205 -18.63 -15.84 15.46
N TYR A 206 -17.58 -16.25 14.76
CA TYR A 206 -16.41 -15.43 14.47
C TYR A 206 -16.56 -14.83 13.08
N THR A 207 -16.66 -13.51 13.03
CA THR A 207 -16.65 -12.76 11.77
C THR A 207 -15.24 -12.69 11.20
N PRO A 208 -15.04 -12.41 9.90
CA PRO A 208 -13.72 -12.20 9.31
C PRO A 208 -12.89 -11.16 10.05
N GLU A 209 -13.51 -10.07 10.55
CA GLU A 209 -12.82 -9.03 11.31
C GLU A 209 -12.28 -9.58 12.64
N ARG A 210 -13.07 -10.33 13.38
CA ARG A 210 -12.60 -10.99 14.62
C ARG A 210 -11.52 -12.02 14.36
N ASN A 211 -11.62 -12.73 13.22
CA ASN A 211 -10.57 -13.65 12.81
C ASN A 211 -9.26 -12.89 12.49
N LEU A 212 -9.36 -11.71 11.86
CA LEU A 212 -8.20 -10.86 11.59
C LEU A 212 -7.54 -10.34 12.88
N GLU A 213 -8.33 -9.85 13.83
CA GLU A 213 -7.84 -9.43 15.14
C GLU A 213 -7.13 -10.58 15.87
N SER A 214 -7.76 -11.77 15.90
CA SER A 214 -7.18 -12.97 16.51
C SER A 214 -5.89 -13.40 15.80
N LEU A 215 -5.83 -13.30 14.47
CA LEU A 215 -4.64 -13.62 13.68
C LEU A 215 -3.48 -12.70 14.03
N ASN A 216 -3.73 -11.39 14.11
CA ASN A 216 -2.72 -10.40 14.49
C ASN A 216 -2.21 -10.64 15.91
N ALA A 217 -3.10 -10.81 16.88
CA ALA A 217 -2.75 -11.10 18.26
C ALA A 217 -1.93 -12.39 18.38
N THR A 218 -2.40 -13.48 17.76
CA THR A 218 -1.71 -14.78 17.81
C THR A 218 -0.35 -14.75 17.13
N SER A 219 -0.23 -14.05 16.00
CA SER A 219 1.05 -13.89 15.31
C SER A 219 2.07 -13.14 16.18
N TRP A 220 1.64 -12.09 16.86
CA TRP A 220 2.46 -11.33 17.79
C TRP A 220 2.88 -12.15 19.00
N ASP A 221 1.93 -12.81 19.66
CA ASP A 221 2.18 -13.66 20.83
C ASP A 221 3.14 -14.82 20.52
N ASN A 222 3.00 -15.45 19.36
CA ASN A 222 3.91 -16.53 18.94
C ASN A 222 5.36 -16.05 18.81
N GLN A 223 5.58 -14.87 18.22
CA GLN A 223 6.92 -14.31 18.10
C GLN A 223 7.54 -14.01 19.48
N LEU A 224 6.75 -13.43 20.40
CA LEU A 224 7.20 -13.14 21.76
C LEU A 224 7.43 -14.41 22.58
N THR A 225 6.55 -15.39 22.50
CA THR A 225 6.66 -16.67 23.21
C THR A 225 7.97 -17.38 22.86
N GLN A 226 8.37 -17.37 21.61
CA GLN A 226 9.64 -17.95 21.18
C GLN A 226 10.84 -17.24 21.82
N LEU A 227 10.79 -15.91 21.95
CA LEU A 227 11.82 -15.14 22.62
C LEU A 227 11.87 -15.45 24.13
N PHE A 228 10.73 -15.53 24.78
CA PHE A 228 10.67 -15.92 26.20
C PHE A 228 11.30 -17.27 26.45
N PHE A 229 11.00 -18.26 25.61
CA PHE A 229 11.59 -19.60 25.71
C PHE A 229 13.12 -19.56 25.59
N ASN A 230 13.65 -18.83 24.61
CA ASN A 230 15.08 -18.65 24.43
C ASN A 230 15.72 -17.93 25.64
N LYS A 231 15.00 -16.95 26.20
CA LYS A 231 15.45 -16.20 27.37
C LYS A 231 15.52 -17.06 28.63
N GLU A 232 14.51 -17.88 28.90
CA GLU A 232 14.52 -18.78 30.05
C GLU A 232 15.72 -19.73 30.01
N ARG A 233 16.11 -20.18 28.81
CA ARG A 233 17.31 -20.99 28.64
C ARG A 233 18.59 -20.25 28.99
N ALA A 234 18.70 -18.96 28.62
CA ALA A 234 19.83 -18.12 29.04
C ALA A 234 19.84 -17.91 30.55
N ASP A 235 18.67 -17.63 31.15
CA ASP A 235 18.53 -17.46 32.60
C ASP A 235 18.91 -18.71 33.39
N GLN A 236 18.55 -19.89 32.91
CA GLN A 236 18.94 -21.14 33.53
C GLN A 236 20.46 -21.32 33.54
N ILE A 237 21.13 -21.04 32.42
CA ILE A 237 22.60 -21.12 32.33
C ILE A 237 23.25 -20.13 33.31
N LEU A 238 22.71 -18.90 33.42
CA LEU A 238 23.24 -17.90 34.37
C LEU A 238 22.95 -18.24 35.82
N GLY A 239 21.77 -18.78 36.14
CA GLY A 239 21.35 -19.15 37.49
C GLY A 239 22.14 -20.31 38.06
N GLU A 240 22.40 -21.36 37.29
CA GLU A 240 23.16 -22.53 37.72
C GLU A 240 24.62 -22.24 38.05
N ASN A 241 25.20 -21.21 37.46
CA ASN A 241 26.62 -20.90 37.57
C ASN A 241 26.89 -19.46 38.07
N GLY A 242 25.88 -18.72 38.49
CA GLY A 242 25.96 -17.28 38.74
C GLY A 242 27.07 -16.84 39.72
N ALA A 243 27.15 -17.50 40.89
CA ALA A 243 28.18 -17.17 41.88
C ALA A 243 29.60 -17.41 41.35
N MET A 244 29.83 -18.51 40.65
CA MET A 244 31.11 -18.85 40.06
C MET A 244 31.46 -17.97 38.88
N ILE A 245 30.47 -17.57 38.09
CA ILE A 245 30.64 -16.61 36.97
C ILE A 245 31.10 -15.26 37.51
N GLN A 246 30.48 -14.75 38.58
CA GLN A 246 30.89 -13.45 39.19
C GLN A 246 32.30 -13.51 39.72
N ASP A 247 32.68 -14.58 40.41
CA ASP A 247 34.05 -14.79 40.91
C ASP A 247 35.09 -14.84 39.78
N VAL A 248 34.75 -15.55 38.71
CA VAL A 248 35.62 -15.65 37.51
C VAL A 248 35.74 -14.31 36.80
N LEU A 249 34.66 -13.56 36.65
CA LEU A 249 34.67 -12.25 35.98
C LEU A 249 35.54 -11.25 36.74
N GLY A 250 35.47 -11.23 38.09
CA GLY A 250 36.35 -10.43 38.92
C GLY A 250 37.86 -10.77 38.72
N SER A 251 38.15 -12.06 38.59
CA SER A 251 39.50 -12.55 38.39
C SER A 251 40.06 -12.31 36.98
N ILE A 252 39.22 -12.34 35.95
CA ILE A 252 39.61 -12.19 34.53
C ILE A 252 40.24 -10.83 34.23
N GLU A 253 39.70 -9.75 34.80
CA GLU A 253 40.29 -8.42 34.59
C GLU A 253 41.72 -8.32 35.13
N GLU A 254 41.96 -8.91 36.28
CA GLU A 254 43.31 -8.96 36.87
C GLU A 254 44.24 -9.84 36.05
N ILE A 255 43.80 -11.00 35.60
CA ILE A 255 44.57 -11.94 34.77
C ILE A 255 44.93 -11.27 33.43
N LYS A 256 44.00 -10.59 32.78
CA LYS A 256 44.24 -9.85 31.53
C LYS A 256 45.22 -8.67 31.74
N LYS A 257 45.07 -7.92 32.84
CA LYS A 257 46.02 -6.83 33.18
C LYS A 257 47.46 -7.34 33.37
N LYS A 258 47.63 -8.60 33.81
CA LYS A 258 48.95 -9.26 33.95
C LYS A 258 49.45 -9.89 32.64
N GLY A 259 48.69 -9.76 31.52
CA GLY A 259 49.07 -10.32 30.23
C GLY A 259 49.00 -11.85 30.14
N LEU A 260 48.30 -12.50 31.08
CA LEU A 260 48.16 -13.95 31.15
C LEU A 260 46.88 -14.42 30.42
N ASN A 261 46.93 -15.64 29.88
CA ASN A 261 45.76 -16.28 29.29
C ASN A 261 44.83 -16.83 30.39
N PRO A 262 43.58 -16.37 30.49
CA PRO A 262 42.65 -16.85 31.52
C PRO A 262 42.50 -18.38 31.56
N TYR A 263 42.51 -19.04 30.41
CA TYR A 263 42.38 -20.50 30.36
C TYR A 263 43.57 -21.30 30.92
N GLU A 264 44.73 -20.67 31.10
CA GLU A 264 45.90 -21.28 31.69
C GLU A 264 45.96 -21.11 33.21
N VAL A 265 45.33 -20.05 33.73
CA VAL A 265 45.36 -19.66 35.14
C VAL A 265 44.18 -20.19 35.92
N LEU A 266 42.99 -20.25 35.27
CA LEU A 266 41.75 -20.67 35.89
C LEU A 266 41.71 -22.21 36.14
N SER A 267 41.12 -22.61 37.26
CA SER A 267 40.82 -24.01 37.54
C SER A 267 39.77 -24.58 36.54
N LYS A 268 39.71 -25.89 36.38
CA LYS A 268 38.75 -26.56 35.50
C LYS A 268 37.29 -26.13 35.75
N PRO A 269 36.78 -26.04 36.99
CA PRO A 269 35.44 -25.54 37.27
C PRO A 269 35.26 -24.08 36.81
N GLN A 270 36.26 -23.22 37.04
CA GLN A 270 36.21 -21.82 36.61
C GLN A 270 36.28 -21.67 35.10
N GLN A 271 37.05 -22.51 34.38
CA GLN A 271 37.04 -22.56 32.91
C GLN A 271 35.68 -22.96 32.38
N ASN A 272 35.01 -23.91 33.01
CA ASN A 272 33.64 -24.32 32.65
C ASN A 272 32.65 -23.18 32.91
N ALA A 273 32.74 -22.48 34.03
CA ALA A 273 31.90 -21.32 34.34
C ALA A 273 32.08 -20.18 33.33
N LEU A 274 33.34 -19.95 32.93
CA LEU A 274 33.65 -18.97 31.89
C LEU A 274 33.05 -19.35 30.51
N ALA A 275 33.14 -20.60 30.12
CA ALA A 275 32.51 -21.09 28.88
C ALA A 275 30.99 -20.92 28.92
N ARG A 276 30.36 -21.26 30.05
CA ARG A 276 28.92 -21.04 30.27
C ARG A 276 28.52 -19.56 30.20
N TYR A 277 29.35 -18.68 30.77
CA TYR A 277 29.15 -17.24 30.65
C TYR A 277 29.14 -16.78 29.20
N TYR A 278 30.11 -17.19 28.38
CA TYR A 278 30.14 -16.82 26.97
C TYR A 278 28.97 -17.44 26.18
N ASP A 279 28.55 -18.63 26.55
CA ASP A 279 27.33 -19.23 25.95
C ASP A 279 26.07 -18.39 26.29
N ALA A 280 25.92 -18.03 27.57
CA ALA A 280 24.80 -17.17 27.99
C ALA A 280 24.82 -15.80 27.30
N GLN A 281 25.99 -15.17 27.18
CA GLN A 281 26.14 -13.89 26.45
C GLN A 281 25.67 -14.02 24.98
N ARG A 282 26.11 -15.08 24.28
CA ARG A 282 25.68 -15.30 22.89
C ARG A 282 24.18 -15.47 22.79
N TYR A 283 23.55 -16.17 23.72
CA TYR A 283 22.07 -16.28 23.77
C TYR A 283 21.42 -14.93 24.01
N LEU A 284 21.91 -14.14 24.95
CA LEU A 284 21.36 -12.79 25.24
C LEU A 284 21.52 -11.84 24.05
N GLU A 285 22.64 -11.88 23.36
CA GLU A 285 22.86 -11.09 22.14
C GLU A 285 21.89 -11.49 21.01
N GLU A 286 21.65 -12.79 20.83
CA GLU A 286 20.70 -13.30 19.85
C GLU A 286 19.27 -12.87 20.20
N ILE A 287 18.86 -13.02 21.45
CA ILE A 287 17.54 -12.60 21.93
C ILE A 287 17.38 -11.08 21.74
N ASN A 288 18.41 -10.31 22.05
CA ASN A 288 18.39 -8.85 21.86
C ASN A 288 18.22 -8.48 20.38
N ARG A 289 18.89 -9.17 19.45
CA ARG A 289 18.69 -8.96 18.01
C ARG A 289 17.27 -9.28 17.57
N GLN A 290 16.72 -10.42 18.03
CA GLN A 290 15.35 -10.81 17.72
C GLN A 290 14.32 -9.86 18.35
N ALA A 291 14.51 -9.44 19.59
CA ALA A 291 13.67 -8.47 20.26
C ALA A 291 13.63 -7.12 19.53
N ARG A 292 14.78 -6.65 19.04
CA ARG A 292 14.87 -5.43 18.21
C ARG A 292 14.11 -5.60 16.89
N SER A 293 14.20 -6.76 16.25
CA SER A 293 13.45 -7.03 15.01
C SER A 293 11.94 -6.99 15.26
N ILE A 294 11.46 -7.65 16.31
CA ILE A 294 10.04 -7.64 16.69
C ILE A 294 9.59 -6.22 17.06
N PHE A 295 10.38 -5.49 17.84
CA PHE A 295 10.12 -4.10 18.19
C PHE A 295 10.02 -3.21 16.93
N SER A 296 10.93 -3.40 15.97
CA SER A 296 10.89 -2.67 14.70
C SER A 296 9.60 -2.90 13.93
N LYS A 297 9.14 -4.15 13.85
CA LYS A 297 7.85 -4.49 13.23
C LYS A 297 6.67 -3.84 13.97
N GLY A 298 6.68 -3.91 15.30
CA GLY A 298 5.68 -3.26 16.14
C GLY A 298 5.60 -1.75 15.90
N TYR A 299 6.77 -1.11 15.76
CA TYR A 299 6.85 0.33 15.50
C TYR A 299 6.46 0.70 14.07
N GLU A 300 6.87 -0.09 13.09
CA GLU A 300 6.57 0.15 11.67
C GLU A 300 5.07 0.03 11.37
N PHE A 301 4.46 -1.07 11.82
CA PHE A 301 3.06 -1.41 11.53
C PHE A 301 2.06 -0.99 12.62
N GLY A 302 2.53 -0.43 13.72
CA GLY A 302 1.69 0.10 14.79
C GLY A 302 1.04 1.43 14.41
N ASN A 303 -0.14 1.68 14.96
CA ASN A 303 -0.80 2.99 14.86
C ASN A 303 -0.09 4.05 15.74
N ASP A 304 -0.48 5.32 15.61
CA ASP A 304 0.18 6.44 16.31
C ASP A 304 0.16 6.31 17.85
N LYS A 305 -0.85 5.66 18.41
CA LYS A 305 -0.93 5.40 19.84
C LYS A 305 0.07 4.32 20.27
N GLN A 306 0.12 3.23 19.50
CA GLN A 306 1.07 2.15 19.71
C GLN A 306 2.51 2.64 19.54
N LYS A 307 2.80 3.43 18.51
CA LYS A 307 4.12 4.05 18.29
C LYS A 307 4.57 4.92 19.47
N ARG A 308 3.66 5.70 20.04
CA ARG A 308 3.99 6.51 21.23
C ARG A 308 4.29 5.67 22.46
N GLU A 309 3.55 4.60 22.69
CA GLU A 309 3.84 3.68 23.80
C GLU A 309 5.15 2.92 23.58
N LEU A 310 5.37 2.41 22.37
CA LEU A 310 6.63 1.75 22.00
C LEU A 310 7.84 2.69 22.15
N ALA A 311 7.70 3.98 21.86
CA ALA A 311 8.77 4.95 22.06
C ALA A 311 9.15 5.08 23.54
N LYS A 312 8.18 5.07 24.48
CA LYS A 312 8.45 5.09 25.93
C LYS A 312 9.17 3.81 26.38
N ILE A 313 8.70 2.66 25.90
CA ILE A 313 9.32 1.36 26.20
C ILE A 313 10.79 1.34 25.69
N SER A 314 11.03 1.92 24.53
CA SER A 314 12.37 2.03 23.96
C SER A 314 13.34 2.87 24.82
N GLU A 315 12.87 4.01 25.34
CA GLU A 315 13.70 4.85 26.22
C GLU A 315 13.97 4.15 27.54
N GLN A 316 12.97 3.50 28.15
CA GLN A 316 13.16 2.72 29.37
C GLN A 316 14.17 1.58 29.15
N TYR A 317 14.02 0.82 28.08
CA TYR A 317 14.95 -0.26 27.75
C TYR A 317 16.38 0.24 27.53
N LYS A 318 16.55 1.39 26.88
CA LYS A 318 17.87 2.02 26.68
C LYS A 318 18.54 2.35 28.00
N GLU A 319 17.80 2.93 28.98
CA GLU A 319 18.32 3.21 30.32
C GLU A 319 18.71 1.92 31.05
N ASP A 320 17.87 0.90 31.00
CA ASP A 320 18.08 -0.37 31.70
C ASP A 320 19.31 -1.10 31.16
N ILE A 321 19.48 -1.15 29.84
CA ILE A 321 20.68 -1.74 29.20
C ILE A 321 21.95 -0.96 29.52
N GLN A 322 21.89 0.38 29.59
CA GLN A 322 23.03 1.20 29.95
C GLN A 322 23.44 0.96 31.41
N LYS A 323 22.48 0.86 32.33
CA LYS A 323 22.72 0.53 33.73
C LYS A 323 23.29 -0.88 33.92
N ALA A 324 22.84 -1.84 33.11
CA ALA A 324 23.31 -3.23 33.14
C ALA A 324 24.77 -3.37 32.73
N GLY A 325 25.27 -2.53 31.83
CA GLY A 325 26.67 -2.56 31.38
C GLY A 325 27.04 -3.94 30.83
N ILE A 326 28.10 -4.53 31.38
CA ILE A 326 28.61 -5.85 30.99
C ILE A 326 28.05 -7.02 31.83
N ASP A 327 27.23 -6.72 32.85
CA ASP A 327 26.65 -7.75 33.72
C ASP A 327 25.53 -8.52 32.97
N PRO A 328 25.74 -9.81 32.68
CA PRO A 328 24.78 -10.57 31.89
C PRO A 328 23.45 -10.83 32.63
N LEU A 329 23.50 -10.86 33.99
CA LEU A 329 22.26 -11.01 34.76
C LEU A 329 21.40 -9.75 34.68
N ALA A 330 22.02 -8.58 34.82
CA ALA A 330 21.36 -7.30 34.69
C ALA A 330 20.84 -7.09 33.23
N GLN A 331 21.63 -7.49 32.23
CA GLN A 331 21.20 -7.47 30.82
C GLN A 331 19.97 -8.38 30.59
N SER A 332 19.99 -9.60 31.18
CA SER A 332 18.85 -10.51 31.12
C SER A 332 17.59 -9.92 31.75
N MET A 333 17.74 -9.21 32.88
CA MET A 333 16.61 -8.53 33.53
C MET A 333 16.05 -7.39 32.68
N ALA A 334 16.91 -6.58 32.04
CA ALA A 334 16.49 -5.52 31.14
C ALA A 334 15.72 -6.09 29.92
N ILE A 335 16.20 -7.19 29.32
CA ILE A 335 15.50 -7.89 28.24
C ILE A 335 14.16 -8.44 28.73
N ARG A 336 14.07 -9.00 29.94
CA ARG A 336 12.81 -9.49 30.51
C ARG A 336 11.79 -8.36 30.66
N SER A 337 12.21 -7.20 31.14
CA SER A 337 11.36 -6.03 31.26
C SER A 337 10.80 -5.62 29.90
N LEU A 338 11.65 -5.51 28.88
CA LEU A 338 11.22 -5.22 27.50
C LEU A 338 10.18 -6.22 26.97
N LEU A 339 10.45 -7.52 27.13
CA LEU A 339 9.55 -8.55 26.63
C LEU A 339 8.20 -8.55 27.35
N ASN A 340 8.20 -8.32 28.68
CA ASN A 340 6.96 -8.19 29.46
C ASN A 340 6.09 -7.01 28.98
N GLU A 341 6.71 -5.86 28.71
CA GLU A 341 5.99 -4.70 28.16
C GLU A 341 5.42 -4.99 26.76
N LEU A 342 6.16 -5.69 25.90
CA LEU A 342 5.71 -6.04 24.56
C LEU A 342 4.58 -7.10 24.56
N GLN A 343 4.39 -7.86 25.65
CA GLN A 343 3.26 -8.79 25.77
C GLN A 343 1.91 -8.10 25.93
N ASN A 344 1.87 -6.79 26.12
CA ASN A 344 0.61 -6.07 26.18
C ASN A 344 -0.17 -6.24 24.87
N PRO A 345 -1.37 -6.88 24.85
CA PRO A 345 -2.13 -7.11 23.62
C PRO A 345 -2.46 -5.85 22.84
N LYS A 346 -2.50 -4.69 23.53
CA LYS A 346 -2.75 -3.39 22.88
C LYS A 346 -1.59 -2.91 22.01
N LEU A 347 -0.43 -3.55 22.13
CA LEU A 347 0.76 -3.23 21.33
C LEU A 347 0.93 -4.16 20.13
N ALA A 348 0.11 -5.20 20.00
CA ALA A 348 0.12 -6.08 18.83
C ALA A 348 -0.14 -5.23 17.56
N PRO A 349 0.81 -5.18 16.61
CA PRO A 349 0.64 -4.40 15.39
C PRO A 349 -0.30 -5.10 14.42
N GLU A 350 -0.86 -4.35 13.49
CA GLU A 350 -1.67 -4.87 12.41
C GLU A 350 -0.78 -5.45 11.30
N MET A 351 -0.20 -6.63 11.59
CA MET A 351 0.65 -7.35 10.62
C MET A 351 -0.13 -7.85 9.41
N PHE A 352 -1.39 -8.21 9.62
CA PHE A 352 -2.35 -8.60 8.60
C PHE A 352 -3.43 -7.54 8.51
N VAL A 353 -3.75 -7.13 7.30
CA VAL A 353 -4.79 -6.14 7.01
C VAL A 353 -5.66 -6.60 5.85
N PRO A 354 -6.88 -6.06 5.69
CA PRO A 354 -7.68 -6.29 4.48
C PRO A 354 -6.90 -5.91 3.22
N ILE A 355 -7.08 -6.70 2.15
CA ILE A 355 -6.36 -6.47 0.88
C ILE A 355 -6.65 -5.09 0.30
N GLU A 356 -7.86 -4.57 0.49
CA GLU A 356 -8.27 -3.25 0.03
C GLU A 356 -7.47 -2.14 0.72
N GLU A 357 -7.19 -2.30 2.02
CA GLU A 357 -6.34 -1.37 2.79
C GLU A 357 -4.90 -1.43 2.32
N PHE A 358 -4.33 -2.64 2.24
CA PHE A 358 -2.97 -2.85 1.75
C PHE A 358 -2.78 -2.28 0.33
N ALA A 359 -3.70 -2.61 -0.57
CA ALA A 359 -3.63 -2.16 -1.95
C ALA A 359 -3.76 -0.63 -2.05
N THR A 360 -4.66 -0.02 -1.27
CA THR A 360 -4.78 1.44 -1.20
C THR A 360 -3.49 2.09 -0.74
N GLU A 361 -2.86 1.57 0.31
CA GLU A 361 -1.62 2.10 0.87
C GLU A 361 -0.47 2.05 -0.14
N GLN A 362 -0.26 0.89 -0.79
CA GLN A 362 0.83 0.71 -1.75
C GLN A 362 0.60 1.47 -3.06
N SER A 363 -0.61 1.41 -3.61
CA SER A 363 -0.95 2.15 -4.83
C SER A 363 -0.89 3.66 -4.61
N ALA A 364 -1.33 4.15 -3.44
CA ALA A 364 -1.24 5.56 -3.10
C ALA A 364 0.20 6.06 -3.08
N LYS A 365 1.12 5.27 -2.54
CA LYS A 365 2.55 5.56 -2.56
C LYS A 365 3.07 5.65 -4.01
N THR A 366 2.68 4.70 -4.84
CA THR A 366 3.07 4.64 -6.26
C THR A 366 2.54 5.85 -7.05
N PHE A 367 1.24 6.12 -6.99
CA PHE A 367 0.64 7.24 -7.73
C PHE A 367 1.07 8.60 -7.20
N GLY A 368 1.13 8.77 -5.87
CA GLY A 368 1.58 10.00 -5.25
C GLY A 368 3.02 10.35 -5.62
N ASN A 369 3.92 9.35 -5.57
CA ASN A 369 5.31 9.52 -5.95
C ASN A 369 5.48 9.79 -7.45
N ALA A 370 4.76 9.07 -8.32
CA ALA A 370 4.84 9.26 -9.77
C ALA A 370 4.36 10.65 -10.18
N ALA A 371 3.24 11.12 -9.62
CA ALA A 371 2.74 12.47 -9.85
C ALA A 371 3.73 13.55 -9.35
N PHE A 372 4.34 13.34 -8.17
CA PHE A 372 5.37 14.22 -7.65
C PHE A 372 6.61 14.24 -8.55
N ASN A 373 7.10 13.10 -9.00
CA ASN A 373 8.25 12.99 -9.88
C ASN A 373 8.01 13.72 -11.22
N ALA A 374 6.80 13.63 -11.78
CA ALA A 374 6.41 14.39 -12.95
C ALA A 374 6.37 15.89 -12.65
N PHE A 375 5.79 16.32 -11.53
CA PHE A 375 5.78 17.72 -11.11
C PHE A 375 7.20 18.25 -10.90
N ASP A 376 8.07 17.52 -10.24
CA ASP A 376 9.46 17.93 -10.02
C ASP A 376 10.24 18.11 -11.32
N LYS A 377 9.90 17.33 -12.35
CA LYS A 377 10.50 17.46 -13.68
C LYS A 377 10.08 18.75 -14.38
N PHE A 378 8.79 19.08 -14.36
CA PHE A 378 8.25 20.22 -15.12
C PHE A 378 8.17 21.51 -14.30
N LYS A 379 8.09 21.42 -12.98
CA LYS A 379 8.06 22.53 -12.00
C LYS A 379 6.90 23.51 -12.18
N ASP A 380 5.96 23.21 -13.05
CA ASP A 380 4.78 24.05 -13.33
C ASP A 380 3.52 23.17 -13.24
N PRO A 381 2.66 23.35 -12.23
CA PRO A 381 1.44 22.56 -12.07
C PRO A 381 0.42 22.79 -13.19
N ASN A 382 0.60 23.82 -14.04
CA ASN A 382 -0.27 24.08 -15.19
C ASN A 382 0.21 23.34 -16.46
N LYS A 383 1.39 22.75 -16.43
CA LYS A 383 1.99 22.00 -17.55
C LYS A 383 2.27 20.56 -17.23
N THR A 384 2.24 20.22 -15.96
CA THR A 384 2.44 18.83 -15.50
C THR A 384 1.24 17.98 -15.92
N PRO A 385 1.45 16.77 -16.45
CA PRO A 385 0.38 15.81 -16.72
C PRO A 385 -0.43 15.49 -15.45
N ILE A 386 -1.74 15.36 -15.61
CA ILE A 386 -2.65 15.01 -14.52
C ILE A 386 -2.76 13.49 -14.46
N THR A 387 -2.49 12.92 -13.31
CA THR A 387 -2.67 11.49 -13.02
C THR A 387 -4.12 11.25 -12.65
N LEU A 388 -4.85 10.52 -13.46
CA LEU A 388 -6.21 10.06 -13.17
C LEU A 388 -6.18 8.58 -12.82
N ILE A 389 -6.81 8.22 -11.71
CA ILE A 389 -6.91 6.85 -11.24
C ILE A 389 -8.29 6.34 -11.59
N GLU A 390 -8.35 5.19 -12.26
CA GLU A 390 -9.55 4.60 -12.81
C GLU A 390 -9.92 3.32 -12.07
N ASN A 391 -11.23 3.09 -11.87
CA ASN A 391 -11.72 1.84 -11.31
C ASN A 391 -11.44 0.66 -12.24
N PRO A 392 -10.86 -0.45 -11.75
CA PRO A 392 -10.73 -1.67 -12.54
C PRO A 392 -12.11 -2.36 -12.68
N PRO A 393 -12.22 -3.41 -13.52
CA PRO A 393 -13.46 -4.17 -13.64
C PRO A 393 -14.01 -4.66 -12.31
N ALA A 394 -15.35 -4.69 -12.20
CA ALA A 394 -16.04 -5.14 -11.00
C ALA A 394 -15.60 -6.55 -10.58
N GLY A 395 -15.40 -6.75 -9.27
CA GLY A 395 -14.92 -8.02 -8.70
C GLY A 395 -13.41 -8.06 -8.46
N PHE A 396 -12.66 -7.08 -8.96
CA PHE A 396 -11.26 -6.87 -8.56
C PHE A 396 -11.16 -5.93 -7.35
N GLY A 397 -10.02 -5.95 -6.67
CA GLY A 397 -9.72 -5.03 -5.59
C GLY A 397 -9.67 -3.58 -6.09
N LEU A 398 -10.05 -2.64 -5.24
CA LEU A 398 -10.11 -1.20 -5.53
C LEU A 398 -11.08 -0.81 -6.67
N SER A 399 -12.15 -1.60 -6.88
CA SER A 399 -13.12 -1.37 -7.96
C SER A 399 -14.33 -0.54 -7.55
N THR A 400 -14.51 -0.23 -6.26
CA THR A 400 -15.66 0.57 -5.81
C THR A 400 -15.35 2.07 -5.82
N GLY A 401 -16.40 2.89 -5.89
CA GLY A 401 -16.24 4.34 -5.80
C GLY A 401 -15.67 4.81 -4.47
N GLU A 402 -15.89 4.06 -3.39
CA GLU A 402 -15.29 4.32 -2.07
C GLU A 402 -13.78 4.05 -2.09
N ASP A 403 -13.37 2.91 -2.64
CA ASP A 403 -11.95 2.55 -2.79
C ASP A 403 -11.22 3.60 -3.63
N LEU A 404 -11.81 3.98 -4.77
CA LEU A 404 -11.22 4.97 -5.67
C LEU A 404 -11.07 6.33 -4.98
N ARG A 405 -12.09 6.78 -4.23
CA ARG A 405 -12.03 8.00 -3.44
C ARG A 405 -10.90 7.94 -2.41
N ASN A 406 -10.82 6.84 -1.66
CA ASN A 406 -9.81 6.66 -0.63
C ASN A 406 -8.41 6.64 -1.25
N LEU A 407 -8.23 5.94 -2.36
CA LEU A 407 -6.96 5.87 -3.08
C LEU A 407 -6.50 7.25 -3.57
N VAL A 408 -7.39 8.06 -4.15
CA VAL A 408 -7.06 9.42 -4.58
C VAL A 408 -6.65 10.30 -3.40
N VAL A 409 -7.38 10.22 -2.29
CA VAL A 409 -7.04 11.00 -1.07
C VAL A 409 -5.67 10.61 -0.53
N GLU A 410 -5.41 9.31 -0.39
CA GLU A 410 -4.13 8.83 0.12
C GLU A 410 -2.97 9.12 -0.87
N SER A 411 -3.21 9.02 -2.19
CA SER A 411 -2.21 9.40 -3.20
C SER A 411 -1.81 10.87 -3.11
N ARG A 412 -2.78 11.77 -2.86
CA ARG A 412 -2.51 13.19 -2.63
C ARG A 412 -1.68 13.41 -1.37
N LYS A 413 -1.97 12.68 -0.27
CA LYS A 413 -1.15 12.74 0.95
C LYS A 413 0.30 12.31 0.68
N LYS A 414 0.50 11.22 -0.06
CA LYS A 414 1.86 10.75 -0.42
C LYS A 414 2.61 11.76 -1.28
N PHE A 415 1.94 12.42 -2.21
CA PHE A 415 2.51 13.55 -2.95
C PHE A 415 2.96 14.67 -2.00
N VAL A 416 2.09 15.09 -1.07
CA VAL A 416 2.38 16.17 -0.10
C VAL A 416 3.55 15.80 0.80
N GLU A 417 3.55 14.60 1.39
CA GLU A 417 4.64 14.09 2.22
C GLU A 417 6.00 14.21 1.50
N LYS A 418 6.03 13.81 0.23
CA LYS A 418 7.25 13.84 -0.59
C LYS A 418 7.65 15.28 -0.96
N ALA A 419 6.69 16.14 -1.33
CA ALA A 419 6.95 17.54 -1.67
C ALA A 419 7.51 18.34 -0.48
N VAL A 420 6.95 18.13 0.71
CA VAL A 420 7.44 18.76 1.94
C VAL A 420 8.85 18.24 2.27
N LYS A 421 9.07 16.93 2.22
CA LYS A 421 10.33 16.30 2.59
C LYS A 421 11.48 16.64 1.64
N GLU A 422 11.23 16.61 0.32
CA GLU A 422 12.29 16.71 -0.69
C GLU A 422 12.49 18.13 -1.22
N LYS A 423 11.45 18.98 -1.17
CA LYS A 423 11.50 20.35 -1.71
C LYS A 423 11.30 21.44 -0.65
N ASN A 424 11.12 21.08 0.62
CA ASN A 424 10.76 22.03 1.68
C ASN A 424 9.55 22.91 1.33
N MET A 425 8.63 22.36 0.54
CA MET A 425 7.40 23.05 0.15
C MET A 425 6.47 23.18 1.36
N SER A 426 5.69 24.25 1.44
CA SER A 426 4.67 24.32 2.49
C SER A 426 3.55 23.29 2.23
N GLU A 427 3.04 22.66 3.27
CA GLU A 427 1.98 21.65 3.18
C GLU A 427 0.78 22.16 2.38
N LYS A 428 0.31 23.37 2.67
CA LYS A 428 -0.81 24.02 1.99
C LYS A 428 -0.59 24.26 0.49
N GLU A 429 0.63 24.54 0.08
CA GLU A 429 0.99 24.66 -1.33
C GLU A 429 1.05 23.30 -2.02
N ALA A 430 1.66 22.33 -1.37
CA ALA A 430 1.73 20.96 -1.86
C ALA A 430 0.34 20.32 -2.01
N GLU A 431 -0.59 20.57 -1.07
CA GLU A 431 -1.98 20.14 -1.15
C GLU A 431 -2.69 20.67 -2.40
N LYS A 432 -2.59 21.99 -2.67
CA LYS A 432 -3.20 22.60 -3.87
C LYS A 432 -2.68 21.99 -5.16
N ILE A 433 -1.38 21.69 -5.20
CA ILE A 433 -0.76 21.05 -6.37
C ILE A 433 -1.24 19.62 -6.51
N ALA A 434 -1.26 18.84 -5.40
CA ALA A 434 -1.75 17.47 -5.38
C ALA A 434 -3.23 17.37 -5.82
N GLU A 435 -4.08 18.27 -5.35
CA GLU A 435 -5.50 18.34 -5.76
C GLU A 435 -5.66 18.58 -7.27
N LYS A 436 -4.78 19.36 -7.86
CA LYS A 436 -4.77 19.63 -9.29
C LYS A 436 -4.24 18.46 -10.12
N LEU A 437 -3.21 17.78 -9.62
CA LEU A 437 -2.45 16.81 -10.41
C LEU A 437 -2.90 15.36 -10.21
N ILE A 438 -3.72 15.06 -9.20
CA ILE A 438 -4.20 13.72 -8.93
C ILE A 438 -5.73 13.75 -8.83
N GLY A 439 -6.39 12.98 -9.68
CA GLY A 439 -7.84 12.88 -9.75
C GLY A 439 -8.31 11.44 -9.99
N ALA A 440 -9.59 11.31 -10.31
CA ALA A 440 -10.21 10.03 -10.64
C ALA A 440 -10.89 10.09 -12.01
N THR A 441 -10.89 8.96 -12.69
CA THR A 441 -11.75 8.65 -13.84
C THR A 441 -12.67 7.49 -13.44
N TRP A 442 -13.91 7.57 -13.85
CA TRP A 442 -14.88 6.52 -13.60
C TRP A 442 -15.29 5.86 -14.92
N ASP A 443 -14.83 4.62 -15.12
CA ASP A 443 -15.27 3.81 -16.25
C ASP A 443 -16.56 3.07 -15.90
N VAL A 444 -17.63 3.43 -16.60
CA VAL A 444 -18.95 2.80 -16.42
C VAL A 444 -19.02 1.41 -17.04
N GLY A 445 -18.15 1.10 -18.00
CA GLY A 445 -18.03 -0.23 -18.61
C GLY A 445 -17.48 -1.28 -17.64
N HIS A 446 -16.76 -0.85 -16.63
CA HIS A 446 -16.20 -1.71 -15.58
C HIS A 446 -17.19 -2.06 -14.44
N ILE A 447 -18.41 -1.53 -14.44
CA ILE A 447 -19.37 -1.69 -13.31
C ILE A 447 -20.18 -3.00 -13.39
N ASN A 448 -20.18 -3.70 -14.49
CA ASN A 448 -21.04 -4.88 -14.73
C ASN A 448 -20.44 -6.18 -14.22
#